data_3f7f8e08cd2a54953cf7306c3f880621
#
_entry.id   3f7f8e08cd2a54953cf7306c3f880621
#
_cell.length_a   1.000
_cell.length_b   1.000
_cell.length_c   1.000
_cell.angle_alpha   90.00
_cell.angle_beta   90.00
_cell.angle_gamma   90.00
#
_symmetry.space_group_name_H-M   'P 1'
#
loop_
_entity.id
_entity.type
_entity.pdbx_description
1 polymer ?
#
loop_
_entity_poly.entity_id
_entity_poly.type
_entity_poly.pdbx_seq_one_letter_code
_entity_poly.pdbx_strand_id
1 'polypeptide(L)'
;MYCWIIPVTAQIKKADPKTPLPPPVSNEVFQAIAQFYEYDRNLPLDAKIVSNAKYQDTNKEKIVFNGANNNPVPSYLIIPKNNEKVHPVVLIADGIYGSKERWVQDDGWPMGGLVTKALLEKGFAVMVCDAVYHGERSYENGFTIPSFKYPYLLRQMIIQTAIDYRRAIDYLYTRTEIDTTRIGMLGLSMGGLITFELTSIDSRIKSAIAGLTPIIKEKEHQPDALTTFANHVNCNSFVMFMGNKDNWYSMKEARQVFDMIPIKNKEFVEYNTGHDVTKEYVSMTANWFVKNLKP
;
A
#
# COMPACT_ATOMS: atom_id res chain seq x y z
N MET A 1 -30.05 23.94 11.67
CA MET A 1 -29.59 22.71 12.31
C MET A 1 -28.07 22.71 12.20
N TYR A 2 -27.35 23.17 13.24
CA TYR A 2 -25.89 23.34 13.21
C TYR A 2 -25.23 21.97 13.40
N CYS A 3 -24.61 21.49 12.32
CA CYS A 3 -23.77 20.30 12.37
C CYS A 3 -22.48 20.66 13.11
N TRP A 4 -22.32 20.18 14.33
CA TRP A 4 -21.06 20.28 15.08
C TRP A 4 -20.05 19.37 14.41
N ILE A 5 -19.16 19.95 13.62
CA ILE A 5 -17.94 19.27 13.18
C ILE A 5 -17.06 19.20 14.44
N ILE A 6 -17.10 18.08 15.14
CA ILE A 6 -16.12 17.75 16.17
C ILE A 6 -14.84 17.44 15.39
N PRO A 7 -13.76 18.23 15.55
CA PRO A 7 -12.47 17.81 15.02
C PRO A 7 -12.06 16.57 15.80
N VAL A 8 -12.16 15.40 15.18
CA VAL A 8 -11.52 14.20 15.69
C VAL A 8 -10.01 14.38 15.46
N THR A 9 -9.40 15.18 16.32
CA THR A 9 -7.97 15.04 16.60
C THR A 9 -7.84 13.73 17.37
N ALA A 10 -7.79 12.63 16.63
CA ALA A 10 -7.25 11.39 17.15
C ALA A 10 -5.85 11.76 17.63
N GLN A 11 -5.68 11.90 18.94
CA GLN A 11 -4.35 12.04 19.52
C GLN A 11 -3.60 10.76 19.16
N ILE A 12 -2.83 10.84 18.09
CA ILE A 12 -1.88 9.83 17.69
C ILE A 12 -0.95 9.67 18.89
N LYS A 13 -1.11 8.58 19.61
CA LYS A 13 -0.24 8.26 20.72
C LYS A 13 1.14 8.05 20.13
N LYS A 14 2.05 9.01 20.36
CA LYS A 14 3.46 8.85 19.93
C LYS A 14 3.92 7.49 20.42
N ALA A 15 4.56 6.72 19.54
CA ALA A 15 5.19 5.48 19.95
C ALA A 15 6.10 5.79 21.15
N ASP A 16 5.87 5.12 22.27
CA ASP A 16 6.70 5.33 23.46
C ASP A 16 8.14 4.92 23.10
N PRO A 17 9.09 5.86 23.12
CA PRO A 17 10.48 5.56 22.75
C PRO A 17 11.13 4.50 23.66
N LYS A 18 10.54 4.23 24.83
CA LYS A 18 11.00 3.20 25.77
C LYS A 18 10.50 1.79 25.42
N THR A 19 9.44 1.66 24.64
CA THR A 19 8.95 0.37 24.19
C THR A 19 9.88 -0.15 23.09
N PRO A 20 10.57 -1.28 23.29
CA PRO A 20 11.47 -1.83 22.28
C PRO A 20 10.68 -2.34 21.06
N LEU A 21 11.36 -2.44 19.92
CA LEU A 21 10.81 -3.14 18.76
C LEU A 21 10.48 -4.59 19.16
N PRO A 22 9.31 -5.12 18.76
CA PRO A 22 9.06 -6.55 18.86
C PRO A 22 10.16 -7.34 18.15
N PRO A 23 10.63 -8.47 18.69
CA PRO A 23 11.58 -9.31 17.98
C PRO A 23 10.96 -9.89 16.71
N PRO A 24 11.76 -10.18 15.67
CA PRO A 24 11.31 -10.95 14.52
C PRO A 24 10.76 -12.31 14.97
N VAL A 25 9.75 -12.81 14.27
CA VAL A 25 9.20 -14.15 14.55
C VAL A 25 9.99 -15.23 13.81
N SER A 26 9.92 -16.47 14.31
CA SER A 26 10.48 -17.63 13.58
C SER A 26 9.71 -17.92 12.30
N ASN A 27 10.32 -18.71 11.39
CA ASN A 27 9.65 -19.12 10.15
C ASN A 27 8.34 -19.85 10.41
N GLU A 28 8.29 -20.73 11.42
CA GLU A 28 7.08 -21.49 11.78
C GLU A 28 5.96 -20.57 12.25
N VAL A 29 6.29 -19.57 13.08
CA VAL A 29 5.32 -18.58 13.54
C VAL A 29 4.87 -17.69 12.37
N PHE A 30 5.79 -17.28 11.50
CA PHE A 30 5.44 -16.53 10.30
C PHE A 30 4.49 -17.32 9.39
N GLN A 31 4.74 -18.60 9.14
CA GLN A 31 3.87 -19.45 8.32
C GLN A 31 2.45 -19.55 8.94
N ALA A 32 2.34 -19.64 10.27
CA ALA A 32 1.05 -19.61 10.94
C ALA A 32 0.32 -18.27 10.76
N ILE A 33 1.05 -17.15 10.85
CA ILE A 33 0.49 -15.81 10.62
C ILE A 33 0.07 -15.65 9.15
N ALA A 34 0.86 -16.12 8.19
CA ALA A 34 0.57 -16.04 6.76
C ALA A 34 -0.76 -16.72 6.39
N GLN A 35 -1.22 -17.74 7.16
CA GLN A 35 -2.52 -18.38 6.94
C GLN A 35 -3.70 -17.40 7.10
N PHE A 36 -3.56 -16.33 7.90
CA PHE A 36 -4.61 -15.31 8.03
C PHE A 36 -4.79 -14.46 6.78
N TYR A 37 -3.85 -14.53 5.85
CA TYR A 37 -3.90 -13.82 4.56
C TYR A 37 -4.34 -14.73 3.40
N GLU A 38 -4.54 -16.03 3.65
CA GLU A 38 -5.04 -16.95 2.63
C GLU A 38 -6.55 -16.74 2.38
N TYR A 39 -6.95 -17.00 1.15
CA TYR A 39 -8.33 -16.87 0.70
C TYR A 39 -8.65 -17.92 -0.36
N ASP A 40 -9.92 -18.19 -0.57
CA ASP A 40 -10.37 -19.09 -1.64
C ASP A 40 -10.20 -18.39 -3.01
N ARG A 41 -9.22 -18.84 -3.78
CA ARG A 41 -8.94 -18.33 -5.13
C ARG A 41 -10.02 -18.67 -6.16
N ASN A 42 -10.91 -19.63 -5.84
CA ASN A 42 -12.02 -20.01 -6.72
C ASN A 42 -13.22 -19.05 -6.58
N LEU A 43 -13.24 -18.19 -5.57
CA LEU A 43 -14.27 -17.17 -5.46
C LEU A 43 -14.28 -16.30 -6.73
N PRO A 44 -15.43 -16.16 -7.42
CA PRO A 44 -15.54 -15.30 -8.59
C PRO A 44 -15.11 -13.87 -8.28
N LEU A 45 -14.34 -13.29 -9.19
CA LEU A 45 -14.01 -11.86 -9.10
C LEU A 45 -15.20 -10.96 -9.39
N ASP A 46 -16.14 -11.42 -10.22
CA ASP A 46 -17.31 -10.65 -10.71
C ASP A 46 -16.95 -9.20 -11.06
N ALA A 47 -15.76 -9.04 -11.63
CA ALA A 47 -15.20 -7.73 -11.91
C ALA A 47 -15.99 -6.99 -12.99
N LYS A 48 -16.27 -5.72 -12.71
CA LYS A 48 -17.02 -4.84 -13.63
C LYS A 48 -16.30 -3.52 -13.79
N ILE A 49 -16.13 -3.06 -15.03
CA ILE A 49 -15.78 -1.67 -15.33
C ILE A 49 -17.06 -0.86 -15.20
N VAL A 50 -17.20 -0.10 -14.13
CA VAL A 50 -18.42 0.66 -13.82
C VAL A 50 -18.42 2.06 -14.42
N SER A 51 -17.25 2.59 -14.75
CA SER A 51 -17.09 3.82 -15.52
C SER A 51 -15.72 3.89 -16.19
N ASN A 52 -15.63 4.69 -17.24
CA ASN A 52 -14.40 4.96 -17.98
C ASN A 52 -14.36 6.47 -18.24
N ALA A 53 -13.46 7.18 -17.58
CA ALA A 53 -13.34 8.63 -17.66
C ALA A 53 -11.97 9.02 -18.22
N LYS A 54 -11.92 10.13 -18.97
CA LYS A 54 -10.66 10.66 -19.48
C LYS A 54 -9.74 11.06 -18.31
N TYR A 55 -8.46 10.65 -18.38
CA TYR A 55 -7.41 11.05 -17.46
C TYR A 55 -6.13 11.29 -18.26
N GLN A 56 -5.65 12.54 -18.26
CA GLN A 56 -4.56 12.95 -19.15
C GLN A 56 -4.88 12.62 -20.63
N ASP A 57 -3.98 11.94 -21.30
CA ASP A 57 -4.12 11.43 -22.68
C ASP A 57 -4.67 10.01 -22.77
N THR A 58 -4.95 9.39 -21.62
CA THR A 58 -5.48 8.03 -21.48
C THR A 58 -6.86 8.01 -20.79
N ASN A 59 -7.32 6.83 -20.42
CA ASN A 59 -8.54 6.62 -19.67
C ASN A 59 -8.25 6.03 -18.28
N LYS A 60 -9.06 6.47 -17.31
CA LYS A 60 -9.13 5.90 -15.98
C LYS A 60 -10.37 5.02 -15.91
N GLU A 61 -10.17 3.73 -15.80
CA GLU A 61 -11.26 2.78 -15.56
C GLU A 61 -11.55 2.73 -14.06
N LYS A 62 -12.80 2.93 -13.68
CA LYS A 62 -13.28 2.56 -12.35
C LYS A 62 -13.78 1.13 -12.41
N ILE A 63 -13.17 0.30 -11.61
CA ILE A 63 -13.42 -1.14 -11.54
C ILE A 63 -13.95 -1.46 -10.16
N VAL A 64 -14.92 -2.36 -10.09
CA VAL A 64 -15.34 -2.98 -8.84
C VAL A 64 -15.24 -4.50 -9.02
N PHE A 65 -14.52 -5.15 -8.15
CA PHE A 65 -14.39 -6.61 -8.10
C PHE A 65 -14.68 -7.12 -6.68
N ASN A 66 -14.97 -8.41 -6.55
CA ASN A 66 -15.19 -9.03 -5.24
C ASN A 66 -13.86 -9.31 -4.54
N GLY A 67 -13.70 -8.74 -3.35
CA GLY A 67 -12.66 -9.11 -2.39
C GLY A 67 -12.85 -10.53 -1.86
N ALA A 68 -11.94 -10.97 -1.00
CA ALA A 68 -11.97 -12.34 -0.46
C ALA A 68 -13.21 -12.67 0.38
N ASN A 69 -13.82 -11.68 1.01
CA ASN A 69 -15.06 -11.84 1.79
C ASN A 69 -16.31 -11.51 0.94
N ASN A 70 -16.21 -11.58 -0.38
CA ASN A 70 -17.28 -11.21 -1.31
C ASN A 70 -17.78 -9.77 -1.16
N ASN A 71 -16.96 -8.89 -0.58
CA ASN A 71 -17.24 -7.47 -0.46
C ASN A 71 -16.70 -6.73 -1.69
N PRO A 72 -17.41 -5.72 -2.22
CA PRO A 72 -16.94 -4.96 -3.36
C PRO A 72 -15.68 -4.17 -3.02
N VAL A 73 -14.72 -4.18 -3.94
CA VAL A 73 -13.46 -3.42 -3.87
C VAL A 73 -13.43 -2.41 -5.01
N PRO A 74 -13.86 -1.15 -4.77
CA PRO A 74 -13.74 -0.08 -5.75
C PRO A 74 -12.27 0.27 -6.01
N SER A 75 -11.90 0.34 -7.28
CA SER A 75 -10.52 0.53 -7.70
C SER A 75 -10.44 1.41 -8.94
N TYR A 76 -9.30 2.05 -9.16
CA TYR A 76 -8.93 2.63 -10.43
C TYR A 76 -7.83 1.79 -11.10
N LEU A 77 -7.99 1.55 -12.40
CA LEU A 77 -6.92 1.07 -13.27
C LEU A 77 -6.70 2.11 -14.37
N ILE A 78 -5.46 2.54 -14.54
CA ILE A 78 -5.07 3.52 -15.55
C ILE A 78 -3.93 2.89 -16.36
N ILE A 79 -4.17 2.69 -17.66
CA ILE A 79 -3.21 2.08 -18.57
C ILE A 79 -2.62 3.18 -19.46
N PRO A 80 -1.29 3.29 -19.57
CA PRO A 80 -0.68 4.34 -20.38
C PRO A 80 -1.05 4.19 -21.85
N LYS A 81 -1.23 5.29 -22.53
CA LYS A 81 -1.45 5.32 -23.98
C LYS A 81 -0.13 5.57 -24.69
N ASN A 82 0.54 4.48 -25.05
CA ASN A 82 1.76 4.49 -25.84
C ASN A 82 1.74 3.37 -26.88
N ASN A 83 2.85 3.10 -27.56
CA ASN A 83 2.94 2.08 -28.58
C ASN A 83 3.13 0.64 -28.03
N GLU A 84 3.30 0.49 -26.72
CA GLU A 84 3.39 -0.81 -26.08
C GLU A 84 1.99 -1.43 -25.95
N LYS A 85 1.88 -2.72 -26.19
CA LYS A 85 0.61 -3.47 -26.08
C LYS A 85 0.39 -4.01 -24.66
N VAL A 86 1.47 -4.21 -23.93
CA VAL A 86 1.47 -4.84 -22.60
C VAL A 86 2.36 -4.05 -21.67
N HIS A 87 1.85 -3.71 -20.50
CA HIS A 87 2.48 -2.78 -19.56
C HIS A 87 2.81 -3.46 -18.23
N PRO A 88 3.99 -3.22 -17.65
CA PRO A 88 4.19 -3.48 -16.22
C PRO A 88 3.22 -2.64 -15.40
N VAL A 89 2.86 -3.09 -14.21
CA VAL A 89 1.88 -2.40 -13.37
C VAL A 89 2.44 -2.10 -12.00
N VAL A 90 2.07 -0.94 -11.45
CA VAL A 90 2.32 -0.58 -10.06
C VAL A 90 0.99 -0.53 -9.30
N LEU A 91 0.85 -1.41 -8.31
CA LEU A 91 -0.21 -1.33 -7.32
C LEU A 91 0.14 -0.25 -6.30
N ILE A 92 -0.85 0.54 -5.90
CA ILE A 92 -0.64 1.62 -4.93
C ILE A 92 -1.60 1.45 -3.74
N ALA A 93 -1.04 1.39 -2.52
CA ALA A 93 -1.78 1.39 -1.28
C ALA A 93 -1.63 2.73 -0.55
N ASP A 94 -2.75 3.41 -0.30
CA ASP A 94 -2.77 4.70 0.38
C ASP A 94 -2.62 4.57 1.91
N GLY A 95 -2.37 5.69 2.55
CA GLY A 95 -2.37 5.82 4.01
C GLY A 95 -3.77 5.78 4.62
N ILE A 96 -3.81 5.74 5.95
CA ILE A 96 -5.06 5.83 6.70
C ILE A 96 -5.79 7.16 6.37
N TYR A 97 -7.11 7.13 6.29
CA TYR A 97 -7.97 8.21 5.80
C TYR A 97 -7.80 8.56 4.32
N GLY A 98 -7.06 7.74 3.56
CA GLY A 98 -6.87 7.90 2.14
C GLY A 98 -7.97 7.30 1.29
N SER A 99 -7.83 7.45 -0.02
CA SER A 99 -8.68 6.78 -1.01
C SER A 99 -7.99 6.77 -2.37
N LYS A 100 -8.48 5.94 -3.28
CA LYS A 100 -8.00 5.90 -4.66
C LYS A 100 -8.06 7.27 -5.36
N GLU A 101 -8.95 8.18 -4.90
CA GLU A 101 -9.12 9.51 -5.48
C GLU A 101 -7.86 10.37 -5.36
N ARG A 102 -7.11 10.25 -4.26
CA ARG A 102 -5.88 11.03 -4.04
C ARG A 102 -4.80 10.73 -5.09
N TRP A 103 -4.85 9.55 -5.69
CA TRP A 103 -3.85 9.12 -6.66
C TRP A 103 -4.10 9.60 -8.10
N VAL A 104 -5.18 10.37 -8.27
CA VAL A 104 -5.51 11.07 -9.52
C VAL A 104 -5.62 12.58 -9.33
N GLN A 105 -5.26 13.09 -8.14
CA GLN A 105 -5.20 14.51 -7.79
C GLN A 105 -3.74 14.94 -7.61
N ASP A 106 -3.39 16.11 -8.12
CA ASP A 106 -1.99 16.59 -8.14
C ASP A 106 -1.58 17.31 -6.85
N ASP A 107 -2.53 17.93 -6.19
CA ASP A 107 -2.36 18.72 -4.99
C ASP A 107 -2.59 17.92 -3.70
N GLY A 108 -2.05 18.44 -2.62
CA GLY A 108 -2.15 17.84 -1.31
C GLY A 108 -1.30 16.57 -1.13
N TRP A 109 -1.35 16.04 0.06
CA TRP A 109 -0.73 14.77 0.41
C TRP A 109 -1.52 13.60 -0.22
N PRO A 110 -0.91 12.63 -0.84
CA PRO A 110 0.53 12.34 -1.00
C PRO A 110 1.13 12.78 -2.35
N MET A 111 0.61 13.79 -3.02
CA MET A 111 0.96 14.16 -4.41
C MET A 111 0.69 13.01 -5.40
N GLY A 112 -0.38 12.25 -5.15
CA GLY A 112 -0.63 10.98 -5.82
C GLY A 112 -0.83 11.09 -7.32
N GLY A 113 -1.49 12.16 -7.79
CA GLY A 113 -1.64 12.42 -9.23
C GLY A 113 -0.30 12.64 -9.93
N LEU A 114 0.66 13.31 -9.28
CA LEU A 114 2.00 13.48 -9.84
C LEU A 114 2.75 12.15 -9.94
N VAL A 115 2.62 11.28 -8.94
CA VAL A 115 3.21 9.92 -8.98
C VAL A 115 2.59 9.10 -10.10
N THR A 116 1.26 9.09 -10.18
CA THR A 116 0.53 8.37 -11.23
C THR A 116 0.95 8.84 -12.62
N LYS A 117 1.04 10.15 -12.86
CA LYS A 117 1.51 10.72 -14.13
C LYS A 117 2.93 10.27 -14.44
N ALA A 118 3.85 10.37 -13.47
CA ALA A 118 5.24 9.99 -13.67
C ALA A 118 5.37 8.47 -14.01
N LEU A 119 4.56 7.61 -13.41
CA LEU A 119 4.51 6.18 -13.73
C LEU A 119 3.95 5.93 -15.14
N LEU A 120 2.85 6.59 -15.51
CA LEU A 120 2.25 6.48 -16.85
C LEU A 120 3.22 6.95 -17.93
N GLU A 121 3.93 8.08 -17.75
CA GLU A 121 4.96 8.59 -18.65
C GLU A 121 6.11 7.59 -18.85
N LYS A 122 6.40 6.78 -17.83
CA LYS A 122 7.38 5.70 -17.91
C LYS A 122 6.77 4.38 -18.43
N GLY A 123 5.52 4.37 -18.87
CA GLY A 123 4.85 3.21 -19.47
C GLY A 123 4.37 2.16 -18.46
N PHE A 124 4.22 2.51 -17.19
CA PHE A 124 3.59 1.64 -16.18
C PHE A 124 2.10 1.86 -16.15
N ALA A 125 1.32 0.80 -16.13
CA ALA A 125 -0.05 0.87 -15.66
C ALA A 125 -0.08 1.12 -14.14
N VAL A 126 -1.13 1.77 -13.67
CA VAL A 126 -1.31 2.07 -12.23
C VAL A 126 -2.65 1.51 -11.78
N MET A 127 -2.65 0.77 -10.67
CA MET A 127 -3.87 0.31 -10.03
C MET A 127 -3.88 0.74 -8.55
N VAL A 128 -4.98 1.35 -8.12
CA VAL A 128 -5.20 1.74 -6.74
C VAL A 128 -6.58 1.32 -6.27
N CYS A 129 -6.65 0.68 -5.10
CA CYS A 129 -7.89 0.20 -4.50
C CYS A 129 -8.25 1.01 -3.26
N ASP A 130 -9.55 1.21 -3.02
CA ASP A 130 -9.99 1.68 -1.70
C ASP A 130 -9.75 0.59 -0.65
N ALA A 131 -9.04 0.94 0.40
CA ALA A 131 -8.85 0.06 1.54
C ALA A 131 -10.18 -0.18 2.28
N VAL A 132 -10.24 -1.21 3.10
CA VAL A 132 -11.40 -1.46 3.96
C VAL A 132 -11.70 -0.22 4.81
N TYR A 133 -12.94 0.20 4.86
CA TYR A 133 -13.45 1.41 5.53
C TYR A 133 -12.96 2.74 4.94
N HIS A 134 -12.35 2.75 3.75
CA HIS A 134 -11.85 3.95 3.10
C HIS A 134 -12.59 4.23 1.77
N GLY A 135 -12.55 5.48 1.33
CA GLY A 135 -13.13 5.89 0.07
C GLY A 135 -14.60 5.44 -0.05
N GLU A 136 -14.95 4.77 -1.14
CA GLU A 136 -16.31 4.25 -1.37
C GLU A 136 -16.69 3.06 -0.48
N ARG A 137 -15.77 2.52 0.28
CA ARG A 137 -16.01 1.49 1.29
C ARG A 137 -16.28 2.07 2.69
N SER A 138 -16.28 3.40 2.83
CA SER A 138 -16.73 4.08 4.04
C SER A 138 -18.25 3.96 4.16
N TYR A 139 -18.75 3.64 5.34
CA TYR A 139 -20.17 3.54 5.59
C TYR A 139 -20.78 4.94 5.75
N GLU A 140 -21.95 5.19 5.09
CA GLU A 140 -22.68 6.46 5.13
C GLU A 140 -23.09 6.91 6.55
N ASN A 141 -23.16 6.00 7.50
CA ASN A 141 -23.59 6.23 8.87
C ASN A 141 -22.48 6.71 9.82
N GLY A 142 -21.42 7.33 9.31
CA GLY A 142 -20.37 7.90 10.16
C GLY A 142 -19.52 6.85 10.84
N PHE A 143 -19.37 5.65 10.25
CA PHE A 143 -18.44 4.65 10.73
C PHE A 143 -17.03 5.24 10.68
N THR A 144 -16.48 5.47 11.85
CA THR A 144 -15.12 6.00 11.97
C THR A 144 -14.14 4.90 11.60
N ILE A 145 -13.19 5.19 10.71
CA ILE A 145 -12.07 4.31 10.44
C ILE A 145 -11.48 3.85 11.78
N PRO A 146 -11.24 2.54 11.96
CA PRO A 146 -10.65 2.04 13.19
C PRO A 146 -9.38 2.79 13.54
N SER A 147 -9.33 3.31 14.74
CA SER A 147 -8.17 4.01 15.28
C SER A 147 -7.41 3.09 16.25
N PHE A 148 -6.27 3.55 16.74
CA PHE A 148 -5.50 2.88 17.79
C PHE A 148 -6.31 2.62 19.09
N LYS A 149 -7.46 3.25 19.23
CA LYS A 149 -8.41 2.93 20.32
C LYS A 149 -9.01 1.53 20.16
N TYR A 150 -9.06 0.99 18.92
CA TYR A 150 -9.62 -0.32 18.60
C TYR A 150 -8.57 -1.16 17.85
N PRO A 151 -7.48 -1.57 18.51
CA PRO A 151 -6.31 -2.15 17.84
C PRO A 151 -6.64 -3.44 17.07
N TYR A 152 -7.52 -4.28 17.59
CA TYR A 152 -7.91 -5.51 16.90
C TYR A 152 -8.70 -5.25 15.61
N LEU A 153 -9.55 -4.21 15.61
CA LEU A 153 -10.31 -3.84 14.42
C LEU A 153 -9.38 -3.16 13.38
N LEU A 154 -8.43 -2.34 13.84
CA LEU A 154 -7.40 -1.76 12.97
C LEU A 154 -6.57 -2.86 12.29
N ARG A 155 -6.11 -3.85 13.04
CA ARG A 155 -5.39 -5.00 12.51
C ARG A 155 -6.22 -5.78 11.47
N GLN A 156 -7.48 -6.09 11.77
CA GLN A 156 -8.37 -6.76 10.83
C GLN A 156 -8.55 -5.97 9.53
N MET A 157 -8.68 -4.65 9.63
CA MET A 157 -8.76 -3.76 8.47
C MET A 157 -7.52 -3.86 7.59
N ILE A 158 -6.32 -3.84 8.19
CA ILE A 158 -5.05 -3.92 7.47
C ILE A 158 -4.93 -5.28 6.77
N ILE A 159 -5.11 -6.38 7.50
CA ILE A 159 -5.07 -7.75 6.96
C ILE A 159 -6.06 -7.92 5.80
N GLN A 160 -7.32 -7.53 6.00
CA GLN A 160 -8.33 -7.65 4.95
C GLN A 160 -7.98 -6.80 3.72
N THR A 161 -7.42 -5.62 3.93
CA THR A 161 -6.96 -4.78 2.80
C THR A 161 -5.82 -5.45 2.04
N ALA A 162 -4.85 -6.07 2.72
CA ALA A 162 -3.79 -6.83 2.07
C ALA A 162 -4.35 -7.99 1.24
N ILE A 163 -5.34 -8.74 1.76
CA ILE A 163 -6.01 -9.80 1.00
C ILE A 163 -6.73 -9.23 -0.23
N ASP A 164 -7.40 -8.09 -0.11
CA ASP A 164 -8.09 -7.45 -1.24
C ASP A 164 -7.10 -6.99 -2.33
N TYR A 165 -5.87 -6.57 -1.96
CA TYR A 165 -4.80 -6.31 -2.93
C TYR A 165 -4.31 -7.61 -3.63
N ARG A 166 -4.29 -8.75 -2.94
CA ARG A 166 -4.02 -10.05 -3.59
C ARG A 166 -5.12 -10.39 -4.61
N ARG A 167 -6.37 -10.07 -4.31
CA ARG A 167 -7.50 -10.19 -5.26
C ARG A 167 -7.38 -9.18 -6.43
N ALA A 168 -6.86 -7.99 -6.17
CA ALA A 168 -6.54 -7.04 -7.24
C ALA A 168 -5.49 -7.60 -8.20
N ILE A 169 -4.47 -8.30 -7.68
CA ILE A 169 -3.51 -9.02 -8.52
C ILE A 169 -4.21 -10.11 -9.33
N ASP A 170 -5.14 -10.90 -8.74
CA ASP A 170 -5.91 -11.90 -9.48
C ASP A 170 -6.71 -11.26 -10.63
N TYR A 171 -7.28 -10.06 -10.41
CA TYR A 171 -7.94 -9.30 -11.46
C TYR A 171 -6.96 -8.88 -12.57
N LEU A 172 -5.76 -8.42 -12.24
CA LEU A 172 -4.75 -8.04 -13.23
C LEU A 172 -4.36 -9.22 -14.14
N TYR A 173 -4.40 -10.45 -13.64
CA TYR A 173 -4.18 -11.66 -14.46
C TYR A 173 -5.29 -11.91 -15.50
N THR A 174 -6.43 -11.25 -15.40
CA THR A 174 -7.51 -11.31 -16.42
C THR A 174 -7.34 -10.27 -17.52
N ARG A 175 -6.37 -9.35 -17.39
CA ARG A 175 -6.17 -8.21 -18.30
C ARG A 175 -5.00 -8.46 -19.25
N THR A 176 -5.32 -8.52 -20.53
CA THR A 176 -4.33 -8.81 -21.60
C THR A 176 -3.31 -7.68 -21.81
N GLU A 177 -3.64 -6.47 -21.37
CA GLU A 177 -2.78 -5.29 -21.48
C GLU A 177 -1.75 -5.19 -20.32
N ILE A 178 -1.83 -6.10 -19.34
CA ILE A 178 -0.95 -6.07 -18.16
C ILE A 178 0.09 -7.19 -18.21
N ASP A 179 1.35 -6.83 -18.03
CA ASP A 179 2.42 -7.80 -17.82
C ASP A 179 2.47 -8.21 -16.35
N THR A 180 1.83 -9.31 -16.05
CA THR A 180 1.75 -9.85 -14.69
C THR A 180 3.08 -10.45 -14.18
N THR A 181 4.11 -10.52 -15.01
CA THR A 181 5.47 -10.88 -14.58
C THR A 181 6.23 -9.69 -14.00
N ARG A 182 5.73 -8.46 -14.18
CA ARG A 182 6.35 -7.20 -13.78
C ARG A 182 5.41 -6.34 -12.93
N ILE A 183 5.06 -6.85 -11.75
CA ILE A 183 4.19 -6.16 -10.78
C ILE A 183 5.05 -5.45 -9.74
N GLY A 184 4.82 -4.14 -9.59
CA GLY A 184 5.36 -3.31 -8.51
C GLY A 184 4.32 -3.00 -7.45
N MET A 185 4.79 -2.61 -6.27
CA MET A 185 3.96 -2.15 -5.15
C MET A 185 4.52 -0.86 -4.56
N LEU A 186 3.69 0.15 -4.42
CA LEU A 186 3.98 1.39 -3.69
C LEU A 186 2.99 1.52 -2.53
N GLY A 187 3.49 1.68 -1.32
CA GLY A 187 2.62 1.95 -0.18
C GLY A 187 3.14 3.09 0.69
N LEU A 188 2.22 3.96 1.14
CA LEU A 188 2.53 5.06 2.03
C LEU A 188 1.81 4.92 3.36
N SER A 189 2.50 5.18 4.47
CA SER A 189 1.94 5.12 5.82
C SER A 189 1.31 3.73 6.09
N MET A 190 0.02 3.61 6.32
CA MET A 190 -0.69 2.33 6.39
C MET A 190 -0.43 1.46 5.15
N GLY A 191 -0.39 2.07 3.96
CA GLY A 191 -0.03 1.37 2.73
C GLY A 191 1.39 0.80 2.76
N GLY A 192 2.30 1.43 3.50
CA GLY A 192 3.64 0.89 3.75
C GLY A 192 3.60 -0.41 4.57
N LEU A 193 2.75 -0.50 5.61
CA LEU A 193 2.50 -1.76 6.35
C LEU A 193 2.01 -2.84 5.39
N ILE A 194 0.99 -2.55 4.60
CA ILE A 194 0.42 -3.45 3.58
C ILE A 194 1.50 -3.90 2.58
N THR A 195 2.43 -3.01 2.22
CA THR A 195 3.55 -3.35 1.31
C THR A 195 4.50 -4.37 1.93
N PHE A 196 4.85 -4.23 3.21
CA PHE A 196 5.65 -5.23 3.92
C PHE A 196 4.93 -6.57 4.01
N GLU A 197 3.64 -6.56 4.37
CA GLU A 197 2.82 -7.77 4.40
C GLU A 197 2.81 -8.47 3.04
N LEU A 198 2.39 -7.76 1.99
CA LEU A 198 2.24 -8.32 0.65
C LEU A 198 3.55 -8.85 0.07
N THR A 199 4.66 -8.12 0.22
CA THR A 199 5.97 -8.58 -0.30
C THR A 199 6.52 -9.79 0.43
N SER A 200 5.98 -10.11 1.60
CA SER A 200 6.38 -11.28 2.39
C SER A 200 5.53 -12.52 2.10
N ILE A 201 4.27 -12.32 1.64
CA ILE A 201 3.31 -13.43 1.45
C ILE A 201 2.92 -13.65 -0.01
N ASP A 202 3.22 -12.72 -0.93
CA ASP A 202 2.83 -12.82 -2.34
C ASP A 202 4.01 -12.61 -3.29
N SER A 203 4.56 -13.69 -3.80
CA SER A 203 5.74 -13.69 -4.68
C SER A 203 5.49 -13.08 -6.07
N ARG A 204 4.25 -12.70 -6.41
CA ARG A 204 3.91 -12.03 -7.66
C ARG A 204 4.42 -10.59 -7.70
N ILE A 205 4.61 -9.94 -6.53
CA ILE A 205 5.20 -8.60 -6.44
C ILE A 205 6.71 -8.71 -6.61
N LYS A 206 7.27 -7.99 -7.59
CA LYS A 206 8.70 -8.08 -7.95
C LYS A 206 9.54 -6.92 -7.44
N SER A 207 8.95 -5.74 -7.28
CA SER A 207 9.63 -4.54 -6.79
C SER A 207 8.70 -3.77 -5.87
N ALA A 208 9.21 -3.22 -4.78
CA ALA A 208 8.38 -2.51 -3.84
C ALA A 208 9.02 -1.23 -3.30
N ILE A 209 8.15 -0.30 -2.91
CA ILE A 209 8.49 0.93 -2.19
C ILE A 209 7.54 1.05 -1.00
N ALA A 210 8.09 1.09 0.21
CA ALA A 210 7.34 1.38 1.44
C ALA A 210 7.81 2.72 2.01
N GLY A 211 6.92 3.70 2.06
CA GLY A 211 7.25 5.05 2.51
C GLY A 211 6.52 5.46 3.77
N LEU A 212 7.21 6.21 4.65
CA LEU A 212 6.63 6.79 5.88
C LEU A 212 5.88 5.74 6.72
N THR A 213 6.40 4.51 6.73
CA THR A 213 5.70 3.36 7.33
C THR A 213 5.71 3.47 8.85
N PRO A 214 4.56 3.51 9.53
CA PRO A 214 4.51 3.54 10.99
C PRO A 214 5.14 2.30 11.61
N ILE A 215 5.86 2.46 12.71
CA ILE A 215 6.38 1.33 13.48
C ILE A 215 5.50 1.15 14.71
N ILE A 216 4.54 0.25 14.60
CA ILE A 216 3.58 -0.06 15.66
C ILE A 216 4.20 -1.11 16.58
N LYS A 217 4.27 -0.81 17.88
CA LYS A 217 4.96 -1.64 18.89
C LYS A 217 4.01 -2.24 19.93
N GLU A 218 2.75 -1.87 19.89
CA GLU A 218 1.73 -2.33 20.80
C GLU A 218 1.52 -3.86 20.65
N LYS A 219 1.34 -4.53 21.79
CA LYS A 219 1.24 -5.99 21.85
C LYS A 219 0.12 -6.55 20.96
N GLU A 220 -0.96 -5.82 20.82
CA GLU A 220 -2.13 -6.19 20.02
C GLU A 220 -1.80 -6.24 18.51
N HIS A 221 -0.74 -5.54 18.10
CA HIS A 221 -0.26 -5.48 16.72
C HIS A 221 0.97 -6.35 16.45
N GLN A 222 1.41 -7.19 17.39
CA GLN A 222 2.55 -8.07 17.13
C GLN A 222 2.38 -8.97 15.90
N PRO A 223 1.20 -9.54 15.61
CA PRO A 223 1.02 -10.35 14.41
C PRO A 223 1.14 -9.59 13.09
N ASP A 224 0.84 -8.29 13.05
CA ASP A 224 0.95 -7.40 11.89
C ASP A 224 2.07 -6.35 12.02
N ALA A 225 2.98 -6.53 13.00
CA ALA A 225 4.13 -5.66 13.18
C ALA A 225 5.13 -5.76 12.01
N LEU A 226 5.79 -4.66 11.68
CA LEU A 226 6.82 -4.65 10.62
C LEU A 226 7.90 -5.70 10.84
N THR A 227 8.30 -5.94 12.08
CA THR A 227 9.33 -6.93 12.42
C THR A 227 8.90 -8.37 12.15
N THR A 228 7.59 -8.64 12.07
CA THR A 228 7.04 -9.94 11.69
C THR A 228 7.23 -10.20 10.19
N PHE A 229 7.19 -9.17 9.37
CA PHE A 229 7.25 -9.29 7.91
C PHE A 229 8.61 -8.92 7.31
N ALA A 230 9.35 -7.99 7.92
CA ALA A 230 10.57 -7.43 7.33
C ALA A 230 11.62 -8.51 6.99
N ASN A 231 11.82 -9.51 7.84
CA ASN A 231 12.76 -10.61 7.60
C ASN A 231 12.23 -11.69 6.63
N HIS A 232 10.98 -11.55 6.17
CA HIS A 232 10.33 -12.44 5.20
C HIS A 232 10.03 -11.76 3.85
N VAL A 233 10.42 -10.48 3.68
CA VAL A 233 10.30 -9.78 2.40
C VAL A 233 10.97 -10.59 1.29
N ASN A 234 10.21 -10.94 0.25
CA ASN A 234 10.63 -11.82 -0.84
C ASN A 234 10.25 -11.22 -2.20
N CYS A 235 10.83 -10.08 -2.53
CA CYS A 235 10.76 -9.46 -3.85
C CYS A 235 12.18 -9.21 -4.38
N ASN A 236 12.31 -8.82 -5.65
CA ASN A 236 13.62 -8.65 -6.27
C ASN A 236 14.30 -7.33 -5.83
N SER A 237 13.51 -6.34 -5.44
CA SER A 237 14.03 -5.03 -5.03
C SER A 237 13.06 -4.30 -4.09
N PHE A 238 13.60 -3.55 -3.12
CA PHE A 238 12.82 -2.87 -2.10
C PHE A 238 13.42 -1.51 -1.72
N VAL A 239 12.61 -0.46 -1.71
CA VAL A 239 12.96 0.82 -1.10
C VAL A 239 12.13 1.04 0.16
N MET A 240 12.79 1.46 1.22
CA MET A 240 12.15 2.03 2.40
C MET A 240 12.54 3.49 2.50
N PHE A 241 11.59 4.42 2.38
CA PHE A 241 11.89 5.83 2.62
C PHE A 241 11.14 6.37 3.83
N MET A 242 11.84 7.21 4.61
CA MET A 242 11.36 7.68 5.91
C MET A 242 11.65 9.17 6.10
N GLY A 243 10.76 9.86 6.83
CA GLY A 243 10.97 11.23 7.26
C GLY A 243 11.70 11.27 8.60
N ASN A 244 12.80 12.02 8.69
CA ASN A 244 13.64 12.02 9.91
C ASN A 244 13.07 12.85 11.07
N LYS A 245 11.99 13.57 10.81
CA LYS A 245 11.23 14.34 11.82
C LYS A 245 9.84 13.75 12.10
N ASP A 246 9.61 12.52 11.62
CA ASP A 246 8.35 11.81 11.85
C ASP A 246 8.21 11.42 13.35
N ASN A 247 6.96 11.36 13.79
CA ASN A 247 6.64 11.03 15.18
C ASN A 247 6.21 9.56 15.39
N TRP A 248 6.06 8.79 14.28
CA TRP A 248 5.59 7.40 14.32
C TRP A 248 6.71 6.39 14.60
N TYR A 249 7.96 6.83 14.54
CA TYR A 249 9.15 5.99 14.73
C TYR A 249 10.38 6.86 15.04
N SER A 250 11.42 6.25 15.52
CA SER A 250 12.77 6.83 15.48
C SER A 250 13.52 6.33 14.25
N MET A 251 14.44 7.11 13.72
CA MET A 251 15.29 6.69 12.59
C MET A 251 16.13 5.46 12.92
N LYS A 252 16.49 5.27 14.21
CA LYS A 252 17.16 4.06 14.68
C LYS A 252 16.27 2.83 14.48
N GLU A 253 15.01 2.89 14.88
CA GLU A 253 14.05 1.80 14.70
C GLU A 253 13.77 1.53 13.22
N ALA A 254 13.62 2.59 12.41
CA ALA A 254 13.42 2.45 10.97
C ALA A 254 14.59 1.72 10.30
N ARG A 255 15.83 2.05 10.66
CA ARG A 255 17.01 1.35 10.16
C ARG A 255 17.10 -0.09 10.64
N GLN A 256 16.73 -0.37 11.89
CA GLN A 256 16.68 -1.74 12.41
C GLN A 256 15.67 -2.61 11.61
N VAL A 257 14.49 -2.07 11.29
CA VAL A 257 13.51 -2.78 10.44
C VAL A 257 14.06 -2.98 9.03
N PHE A 258 14.66 -1.95 8.43
CA PHE A 258 15.27 -2.04 7.10
C PHE A 258 16.38 -3.09 7.04
N ASP A 259 17.22 -3.17 8.07
CA ASP A 259 18.33 -4.13 8.14
C ASP A 259 17.83 -5.59 8.17
N MET A 260 16.63 -5.84 8.71
CA MET A 260 16.00 -7.17 8.71
C MET A 260 15.62 -7.66 7.31
N ILE A 261 15.40 -6.77 6.33
CA ILE A 261 15.01 -7.16 4.97
C ILE A 261 16.14 -7.98 4.32
N PRO A 262 15.89 -9.25 3.92
CA PRO A 262 16.97 -10.17 3.55
C PRO A 262 17.49 -10.01 2.12
N ILE A 263 16.80 -9.23 1.28
CA ILE A 263 17.17 -9.06 -0.13
C ILE A 263 18.36 -8.12 -0.31
N LYS A 264 19.17 -8.35 -1.35
CA LYS A 264 20.40 -7.56 -1.61
C LYS A 264 20.08 -6.20 -2.29
N ASN A 265 19.15 -6.18 -3.21
CA ASN A 265 18.77 -4.96 -3.94
C ASN A 265 17.75 -4.17 -3.13
N LYS A 266 18.23 -3.52 -2.08
CA LYS A 266 17.41 -2.67 -1.21
C LYS A 266 18.08 -1.32 -0.97
N GLU A 267 17.26 -0.28 -0.78
CA GLU A 267 17.71 1.09 -0.54
C GLU A 267 16.92 1.73 0.60
N PHE A 268 17.63 2.43 1.49
CA PHE A 268 17.02 3.24 2.55
C PHE A 268 17.19 4.71 2.22
N VAL A 269 16.08 5.42 2.06
CA VAL A 269 16.06 6.84 1.73
C VAL A 269 15.54 7.64 2.92
N GLU A 270 16.25 8.69 3.29
CA GLU A 270 15.90 9.57 4.39
C GLU A 270 15.56 10.96 3.85
N TYR A 271 14.34 11.43 4.15
CA TYR A 271 13.91 12.79 3.83
C TYR A 271 13.89 13.66 5.09
N ASN A 272 14.21 14.94 4.93
CA ASN A 272 14.17 15.90 6.04
C ASN A 272 12.73 16.42 6.26
N THR A 273 11.80 15.51 6.53
CA THR A 273 10.36 15.78 6.71
C THR A 273 9.82 15.09 7.96
N GLY A 274 8.61 15.48 8.37
CA GLY A 274 7.77 14.69 9.27
C GLY A 274 7.10 13.53 8.53
N HIS A 275 5.84 13.24 8.87
CA HIS A 275 5.00 12.27 8.14
C HIS A 275 4.48 12.87 6.83
N ASP A 276 5.42 13.27 5.97
CA ASP A 276 5.13 14.00 4.73
C ASP A 276 6.12 13.64 3.63
N VAL A 277 5.69 13.79 2.38
CA VAL A 277 6.48 13.50 1.18
C VAL A 277 7.05 14.77 0.59
N THR A 278 8.18 14.67 -0.10
CA THR A 278 8.82 15.74 -0.86
C THR A 278 8.58 15.54 -2.35
N LYS A 279 8.82 16.56 -3.18
CA LYS A 279 8.68 16.41 -4.63
C LYS A 279 9.65 15.39 -5.23
N GLU A 280 10.80 15.21 -4.59
CA GLU A 280 11.84 14.27 -5.02
C GLU A 280 11.37 12.83 -4.98
N TYR A 281 10.44 12.50 -4.07
CA TYR A 281 9.91 11.14 -3.99
C TYR A 281 9.15 10.72 -5.25
N VAL A 282 8.54 11.66 -5.98
CA VAL A 282 7.81 11.38 -7.22
C VAL A 282 8.76 10.81 -8.28
N SER A 283 9.87 11.50 -8.52
CA SER A 283 10.89 11.04 -9.48
C SER A 283 11.63 9.80 -8.98
N MET A 284 11.91 9.71 -7.69
CA MET A 284 12.52 8.52 -7.07
C MET A 284 11.64 7.28 -7.31
N THR A 285 10.33 7.38 -7.06
CA THR A 285 9.37 6.30 -7.26
C THR A 285 9.38 5.79 -8.70
N ALA A 286 9.22 6.69 -9.68
CA ALA A 286 9.19 6.31 -11.08
C ALA A 286 10.53 5.68 -11.54
N ASN A 287 11.65 6.29 -11.16
CA ASN A 287 12.98 5.79 -11.53
C ASN A 287 13.30 4.43 -10.89
N TRP A 288 12.86 4.20 -9.65
CA TRP A 288 13.03 2.89 -9.00
C TRP A 288 12.34 1.77 -9.78
N PHE A 289 11.08 1.97 -10.15
CA PHE A 289 10.35 0.96 -10.93
C PHE A 289 10.91 0.81 -12.35
N VAL A 290 11.37 1.88 -13.01
CA VAL A 290 12.07 1.76 -14.30
C VAL A 290 13.30 0.88 -14.16
N LYS A 291 14.15 1.14 -13.17
CA LYS A 291 15.38 0.37 -12.93
C LYS A 291 15.13 -1.12 -12.65
N ASN A 292 14.03 -1.45 -11.99
CA ASN A 292 13.81 -2.79 -11.41
C ASN A 292 12.71 -3.62 -12.09
N LEU A 293 11.86 -3.01 -12.92
CA LEU A 293 10.75 -3.69 -13.60
C LEU A 293 10.77 -3.52 -15.11
N LYS A 294 11.60 -2.63 -15.67
CA LYS A 294 11.82 -2.57 -17.12
C LYS A 294 13.10 -3.33 -17.49
N PRO A 295 13.14 -3.89 -18.74
CA PRO A 295 14.33 -4.57 -19.25
C PRO A 295 15.52 -3.63 -19.33
#